data_dbd3606507b9cc4753784fbd715c8a13
#
_entry.id   dbd3606507b9cc4753784fbd715c8a13
#
_cell.length_a   1.000
_cell.length_b   1.000
_cell.length_c   1.000
_cell.angle_alpha   90.00
_cell.angle_beta   90.00
_cell.angle_gamma   90.00
#
_symmetry.space_group_name_H-M   'P 1'
#
loop_
_entity.id
_entity.type
_entity.pdbx_description
1 polymer ?
#
loop_
_entity_poly.entity_id
_entity_poly.type
_entity_poly.pdbx_seq_one_letter_code
_entity_poly.pdbx_strand_id
1 'polypeptide(L)'
;MIQNPETLISEFRNAVKDLGLACGGIQHEAQSAPHRPHKLPKGKCALYVFSLSRTYGERCPAGAGRVLKVGKAGPNSNARFQSHHYEPGRAPSTLAATLVTSTVLWHYLGITELKSEQVGDWIRGNTDRDNFYFDSKDNDILGQFEKYTRGKLGPVFEGG
;
A
#
# COMPACT_ATOMS: atom_id res chain seq x y z
N MET A 1 8.97 1.63 3.09
CA MET A 1 8.39 2.32 4.27
C MET A 1 8.37 3.83 4.03
N ILE A 2 7.28 4.48 4.35
CA ILE A 2 7.12 5.93 4.23
C ILE A 2 8.03 6.61 5.26
N GLN A 3 8.82 7.59 4.82
CA GLN A 3 9.80 8.26 5.70
C GLN A 3 9.13 9.13 6.78
N ASN A 4 8.06 9.84 6.42
CA ASN A 4 7.39 10.79 7.31
C ASN A 4 5.86 10.59 7.29
N PRO A 5 5.33 9.50 7.86
CA PRO A 5 3.90 9.22 7.85
C PRO A 5 3.07 10.29 8.60
N GLU A 6 3.60 10.84 9.68
CA GLU A 6 2.92 11.89 10.45
C GLU A 6 2.78 13.20 9.64
N THR A 7 3.77 13.53 8.83
CA THR A 7 3.69 14.67 7.92
C THR A 7 2.61 14.47 6.88
N LEU A 8 2.54 13.27 6.27
CA LEU A 8 1.49 12.92 5.32
C LEU A 8 0.09 13.05 5.92
N ILE A 9 -0.08 12.58 7.16
CA ILE A 9 -1.34 12.68 7.91
C ILE A 9 -1.70 14.13 8.20
N SER A 10 -0.76 14.93 8.68
CA SER A 10 -1.00 16.33 9.08
C SER A 10 -1.31 17.21 7.87
N GLU A 11 -0.60 17.05 6.77
CA GLU A 11 -0.86 17.77 5.52
C GLU A 11 -2.26 17.42 4.96
N PHE A 12 -2.63 16.13 4.98
CA PHE A 12 -3.95 15.70 4.56
C PHE A 12 -5.05 16.29 5.44
N ARG A 13 -4.88 16.26 6.77
CA ARG A 13 -5.85 16.87 7.70
C ARG A 13 -6.06 18.36 7.46
N ASN A 14 -4.99 19.08 7.18
CA ASN A 14 -5.08 20.50 6.82
C ASN A 14 -5.87 20.69 5.53
N ALA A 15 -5.57 19.89 4.49
CA ALA A 15 -6.28 19.96 3.22
C ALA A 15 -7.79 19.69 3.35
N VAL A 16 -8.20 18.65 4.09
CA VAL A 16 -9.63 18.35 4.27
C VAL A 16 -10.33 19.36 5.17
N LYS A 17 -9.64 19.95 6.14
CA LYS A 17 -10.17 21.04 6.96
C LYS A 17 -10.49 22.27 6.11
N ASP A 18 -9.61 22.62 5.18
CA ASP A 18 -9.82 23.73 4.25
C ASP A 18 -11.04 23.50 3.34
N LEU A 19 -11.41 22.24 3.10
CA LEU A 19 -12.63 21.84 2.39
C LEU A 19 -13.88 21.75 3.29
N GLY A 20 -13.76 22.07 4.58
CA GLY A 20 -14.85 21.97 5.54
C GLY A 20 -15.21 20.53 5.95
N LEU A 21 -14.32 19.56 5.70
CA LEU A 21 -14.54 18.17 6.06
C LEU A 21 -13.90 17.84 7.42
N ALA A 22 -14.63 17.05 8.22
CA ALA A 22 -14.10 16.52 9.48
C ALA A 22 -13.31 15.23 9.20
N CYS A 23 -12.14 15.12 9.82
CA CYS A 23 -11.33 13.91 9.79
C CYS A 23 -11.04 13.43 11.21
N GLY A 24 -11.44 12.20 11.52
CA GLY A 24 -11.15 11.54 12.79
C GLY A 24 -9.68 11.18 12.98
N GLY A 25 -9.38 10.37 13.99
CA GLY A 25 -8.03 9.86 14.23
C GLY A 25 -7.57 8.92 13.12
N ILE A 26 -6.33 9.13 12.65
CA ILE A 26 -5.65 8.22 11.73
C ILE A 26 -4.51 7.57 12.50
N GLN A 27 -4.51 6.24 12.58
CA GLN A 27 -3.46 5.46 13.23
C GLN A 27 -2.53 4.89 12.16
N HIS A 28 -1.23 5.06 12.31
CA HIS A 28 -0.23 4.50 11.40
C HIS A 28 0.47 3.30 12.02
N GLU A 29 0.72 2.30 11.20
CA GLU A 29 1.52 1.13 11.53
C GLU A 29 2.44 0.80 10.35
N ALA A 30 3.71 0.60 10.64
CA ALA A 30 4.71 0.20 9.66
C ALA A 30 5.14 -1.25 9.89
N GLN A 31 5.22 -2.01 8.81
CA GLN A 31 5.70 -3.40 8.79
C GLN A 31 6.89 -3.50 7.83
N SER A 32 8.08 -3.72 8.38
CA SER A 32 9.31 -3.92 7.57
C SER A 32 9.34 -5.30 6.96
N ALA A 33 9.99 -5.42 5.79
CA ALA A 33 10.32 -6.72 5.19
C ALA A 33 11.28 -7.53 6.10
N PRO A 34 11.07 -8.86 6.27
CA PRO A 34 9.93 -9.63 5.78
C PRO A 34 8.67 -9.39 6.64
N HIS A 35 7.60 -8.91 6.03
CA HIS A 35 6.38 -8.63 6.78
C HIS A 35 5.35 -9.77 6.68
N ARG A 36 4.47 -9.84 7.67
CA ARG A 36 3.37 -10.81 7.70
C ARG A 36 2.04 -10.09 7.64
N PRO A 37 1.18 -10.42 6.66
CA PRO A 37 -0.16 -9.85 6.60
C PRO A 37 -0.97 -10.21 7.83
N HIS A 38 -1.70 -9.25 8.38
CA HIS A 38 -2.63 -9.49 9.47
C HIS A 38 -4.05 -9.02 9.12
N LYS A 39 -5.00 -9.37 9.95
CA LYS A 39 -6.41 -9.02 9.75
C LYS A 39 -6.61 -7.51 9.91
N LEU A 40 -7.55 -6.98 9.12
CA LEU A 40 -8.07 -5.62 9.35
C LEU A 40 -8.72 -5.56 10.73
N PRO A 41 -8.32 -4.63 11.62
CA PRO A 41 -8.94 -4.51 12.92
C PRO A 41 -10.46 -4.26 12.82
N LYS A 42 -11.21 -4.87 13.72
CA LYS A 42 -12.67 -4.73 13.74
C LYS A 42 -13.08 -3.26 13.88
N GLY A 43 -14.07 -2.83 13.11
CA GLY A 43 -14.57 -1.44 13.12
C GLY A 43 -13.64 -0.44 12.45
N LYS A 44 -12.62 -0.92 11.72
CA LYS A 44 -11.68 -0.08 10.97
C LYS A 44 -11.85 -0.28 9.46
N CYS A 45 -11.47 0.75 8.72
CA CYS A 45 -11.06 0.67 7.32
C CYS A 45 -9.62 1.18 7.22
N ALA A 46 -8.95 0.90 6.11
CA ALA A 46 -7.52 1.20 6.03
C ALA A 46 -7.06 1.61 4.63
N LEU A 47 -6.09 2.51 4.59
CA LEU A 47 -5.18 2.67 3.47
C LEU A 47 -3.95 1.80 3.72
N TYR A 48 -3.42 1.19 2.67
CA TYR A 48 -2.15 0.48 2.71
C TYR A 48 -1.24 0.95 1.59
N VAL A 49 0.05 1.00 1.88
CA VAL A 49 1.10 1.38 0.94
C VAL A 49 2.17 0.31 0.95
N PHE A 50 2.49 -0.21 -0.23
CA PHE A 50 3.65 -1.10 -0.42
C PHE A 50 4.79 -0.30 -1.04
N SER A 51 5.97 -0.41 -0.45
CA SER A 51 7.19 0.20 -0.98
C SER A 51 8.34 -0.81 -0.96
N LEU A 52 9.30 -0.68 -1.87
CA LEU A 52 10.49 -1.51 -1.83
C LEU A 52 11.22 -1.32 -0.51
N SER A 53 11.60 -2.42 0.13
CA SER A 53 12.42 -2.37 1.34
C SER A 53 13.77 -1.74 1.04
N ARG A 54 14.43 -1.21 2.06
CA ARG A 54 15.75 -0.62 1.90
C ARG A 54 16.73 -1.64 1.32
N THR A 55 16.85 -2.79 1.93
CA THR A 55 17.80 -3.83 1.55
C THR A 55 17.60 -4.31 0.11
N TYR A 56 16.37 -4.49 -0.33
CA TYR A 56 16.09 -4.90 -1.70
C TYR A 56 16.27 -3.75 -2.68
N GLY A 57 15.69 -2.58 -2.37
CA GLY A 57 15.68 -1.42 -3.27
C GLY A 57 17.06 -0.84 -3.56
N GLU A 58 18.02 -0.94 -2.63
CA GLU A 58 19.40 -0.52 -2.85
C GLU A 58 20.11 -1.31 -3.99
N ARG A 59 19.54 -2.47 -4.36
CA ARG A 59 20.09 -3.36 -5.39
C ARG A 59 19.35 -3.33 -6.73
N CYS A 60 18.36 -2.47 -6.86
CA CYS A 60 17.57 -2.38 -8.10
C CYS A 60 17.43 -0.93 -8.60
N PRO A 61 17.18 -0.71 -9.91
CA PRO A 61 17.04 0.62 -10.50
C PRO A 61 15.95 1.50 -9.87
N ALA A 62 14.88 0.87 -9.36
CA ALA A 62 13.78 1.60 -8.72
C ALA A 62 14.18 2.33 -7.43
N GLY A 63 15.14 1.76 -6.69
CA GLY A 63 15.67 2.35 -5.46
C GLY A 63 14.88 1.98 -4.20
N ALA A 64 15.54 2.14 -3.05
CA ALA A 64 14.96 1.92 -1.73
C ALA A 64 13.77 2.86 -1.48
N GLY A 65 12.71 2.34 -0.86
CA GLY A 65 11.53 3.12 -0.52
C GLY A 65 10.62 3.46 -1.70
N ARG A 66 10.93 3.00 -2.92
CA ARG A 66 10.06 3.23 -4.08
C ARG A 66 8.68 2.66 -3.83
N VAL A 67 7.67 3.52 -3.86
CA VAL A 67 6.28 3.10 -3.65
C VAL A 67 5.79 2.32 -4.87
N LEU A 68 5.30 1.11 -4.62
CA LEU A 68 4.78 0.22 -5.65
C LEU A 68 3.27 0.36 -5.79
N LYS A 69 2.55 0.39 -4.68
CA LYS A 69 1.09 0.38 -4.67
C LYS A 69 0.54 1.17 -3.50
N VAL A 70 -0.50 1.94 -3.76
CA VAL A 70 -1.38 2.55 -2.76
C VAL A 70 -2.78 2.01 -3.00
N GLY A 71 -3.45 1.56 -1.96
CA GLY A 71 -4.82 1.08 -2.07
C GLY A 71 -5.56 1.16 -0.74
N LYS A 72 -6.85 0.87 -0.79
CA LYS A 72 -7.72 0.92 0.40
C LYS A 72 -8.50 -0.37 0.60
N ALA A 73 -8.87 -0.61 1.83
CA ALA A 73 -9.79 -1.64 2.25
C ALA A 73 -10.91 -1.02 3.07
N GLY A 74 -12.14 -1.15 2.61
CA GLY A 74 -13.33 -0.73 3.35
C GLY A 74 -13.58 -1.62 4.58
N PRO A 75 -14.59 -1.30 5.40
CA PRO A 75 -14.84 -1.97 6.68
C PRO A 75 -15.06 -3.49 6.59
N ASN A 76 -15.56 -3.96 5.45
CA ASN A 76 -15.87 -5.38 5.20
C ASN A 76 -14.87 -6.05 4.24
N SER A 77 -13.72 -5.44 4.01
CA SER A 77 -12.74 -5.89 3.02
C SER A 77 -11.52 -6.56 3.65
N ASN A 78 -11.70 -7.34 4.72
CA ASN A 78 -10.60 -8.01 5.41
C ASN A 78 -9.78 -8.91 4.47
N ALA A 79 -10.41 -9.67 3.60
CA ALA A 79 -9.69 -10.56 2.67
C ALA A 79 -8.78 -9.76 1.72
N ARG A 80 -9.24 -8.62 1.20
CA ARG A 80 -8.42 -7.72 0.39
C ARG A 80 -7.25 -7.16 1.20
N PHE A 81 -7.50 -6.74 2.43
CA PHE A 81 -6.47 -6.19 3.31
C PHE A 81 -5.42 -7.23 3.69
N GLN A 82 -5.85 -8.43 4.08
CA GLN A 82 -4.99 -9.47 4.63
C GLN A 82 -4.26 -10.28 3.55
N SER A 83 -4.96 -10.76 2.51
CA SER A 83 -4.43 -11.82 1.66
C SER A 83 -4.37 -11.52 0.16
N HIS A 84 -5.36 -10.82 -0.41
CA HIS A 84 -5.46 -10.71 -1.87
C HIS A 84 -4.26 -10.07 -2.54
N HIS A 85 -3.53 -9.19 -1.84
CA HIS A 85 -2.33 -8.54 -2.39
C HIS A 85 -1.14 -9.46 -2.57
N TYR A 86 -1.19 -10.66 -1.97
CA TYR A 86 -0.11 -11.65 -2.03
C TYR A 86 -0.46 -12.85 -2.92
N GLU A 87 -1.66 -12.90 -3.43
CA GLU A 87 -2.18 -14.03 -4.23
C GLU A 87 -2.61 -13.52 -5.62
N PRO A 88 -1.82 -13.81 -6.69
CA PRO A 88 -2.19 -13.44 -8.04
C PRO A 88 -3.46 -14.14 -8.47
N GLY A 89 -4.45 -13.75 -8.91
CA GLY A 89 -5.70 -14.44 -9.28
C GLY A 89 -6.86 -14.23 -8.34
N ARG A 90 -6.65 -13.59 -7.18
CA ARG A 90 -7.74 -13.24 -6.28
C ARG A 90 -8.50 -11.99 -6.72
N ALA A 91 -7.79 -10.99 -7.24
CA ALA A 91 -8.40 -9.79 -7.79
C ALA A 91 -7.42 -9.06 -8.74
N PRO A 92 -7.88 -8.49 -9.85
CA PRO A 92 -7.00 -7.93 -10.88
C PRO A 92 -6.23 -6.69 -10.45
N SER A 93 -6.73 -5.94 -9.48
CA SER A 93 -6.10 -4.69 -9.00
C SER A 93 -5.17 -4.88 -7.80
N THR A 94 -4.78 -6.11 -7.49
CA THR A 94 -3.86 -6.40 -6.39
C THR A 94 -2.40 -6.24 -6.81
N LEU A 95 -1.50 -6.04 -5.84
CA LEU A 95 -0.06 -5.96 -6.13
C LEU A 95 0.45 -7.25 -6.78
N ALA A 96 0.03 -8.41 -6.28
CA ALA A 96 0.42 -9.71 -6.83
C ALA A 96 -0.01 -9.87 -8.29
N ALA A 97 -1.26 -9.58 -8.62
CA ALA A 97 -1.77 -9.65 -9.98
C ALA A 97 -1.00 -8.69 -10.92
N THR A 98 -0.76 -7.47 -10.46
CA THR A 98 -0.06 -6.46 -11.26
C THR A 98 1.40 -6.85 -11.51
N LEU A 99 2.10 -7.41 -10.54
CA LEU A 99 3.48 -7.87 -10.70
C LEU A 99 3.63 -8.96 -11.76
N VAL A 100 2.71 -9.92 -11.82
CA VAL A 100 2.77 -11.00 -12.83
C VAL A 100 2.35 -10.56 -14.22
N THR A 101 1.53 -9.52 -14.34
CA THR A 101 1.04 -9.00 -15.64
C THR A 101 1.91 -7.89 -16.22
N SER A 102 2.59 -7.11 -15.39
CA SER A 102 3.39 -5.94 -15.81
C SER A 102 4.88 -6.28 -15.92
N THR A 103 5.21 -7.31 -16.69
CA THR A 103 6.59 -7.81 -16.83
C THR A 103 7.56 -6.79 -17.42
N VAL A 104 7.07 -5.80 -18.15
CA VAL A 104 7.88 -4.69 -18.68
C VAL A 104 8.60 -3.88 -17.58
N LEU A 105 8.05 -3.88 -16.36
CA LEU A 105 8.63 -3.19 -15.20
C LEU A 105 9.59 -4.05 -14.39
N TRP A 106 9.74 -5.33 -14.69
CA TRP A 106 10.58 -6.23 -13.91
C TRP A 106 12.03 -5.78 -13.85
N HIS A 107 12.61 -5.36 -14.99
CA HIS A 107 13.99 -4.85 -15.00
C HIS A 107 14.16 -3.66 -14.03
N TYR A 108 13.22 -2.72 -14.06
CA TYR A 108 13.21 -1.57 -13.15
C TYR A 108 13.10 -1.97 -11.67
N LEU A 109 12.36 -3.04 -11.37
CA LEU A 109 12.19 -3.59 -10.03
C LEU A 109 13.29 -4.62 -9.64
N GLY A 110 14.28 -4.87 -10.50
CA GLY A 110 15.33 -5.83 -10.25
C GLY A 110 14.86 -7.29 -10.29
N ILE A 111 13.75 -7.57 -10.98
CA ILE A 111 13.19 -8.91 -11.14
C ILE A 111 13.68 -9.50 -12.46
N THR A 112 14.33 -10.65 -12.41
CA THR A 112 14.74 -11.41 -13.61
C THR A 112 13.73 -12.48 -13.99
N GLU A 113 13.18 -13.16 -12.99
CA GLU A 113 12.13 -14.16 -13.13
C GLU A 113 11.26 -14.15 -11.88
N LEU A 114 9.94 -14.24 -12.03
CA LEU A 114 9.00 -14.34 -10.93
C LEU A 114 7.80 -15.19 -11.34
N LYS A 115 7.71 -16.38 -10.78
CA LYS A 115 6.57 -17.28 -11.00
C LYS A 115 5.39 -16.90 -10.12
N SER A 116 4.18 -17.19 -10.60
CA SER A 116 2.95 -16.83 -9.87
C SER A 116 2.91 -17.35 -8.44
N GLU A 117 3.39 -18.57 -8.20
CA GLU A 117 3.46 -19.18 -6.86
C GLU A 117 4.49 -18.53 -5.92
N GLN A 118 5.43 -17.76 -6.45
CA GLN A 118 6.49 -17.09 -5.70
C GLN A 118 6.17 -15.63 -5.36
N VAL A 119 5.14 -15.06 -5.99
CA VAL A 119 4.83 -13.62 -5.90
C VAL A 119 4.53 -13.18 -4.47
N GLY A 120 3.75 -13.98 -3.73
CA GLY A 120 3.43 -13.66 -2.34
C GLY A 120 4.65 -13.59 -1.44
N ASP A 121 5.58 -14.52 -1.59
CA ASP A 121 6.82 -14.54 -0.83
C ASP A 121 7.76 -13.41 -1.27
N TRP A 122 7.80 -13.11 -2.56
CA TRP A 122 8.55 -11.96 -3.08
C TRP A 122 8.06 -10.65 -2.46
N ILE A 123 6.74 -10.42 -2.45
CA ILE A 123 6.15 -9.21 -1.84
C ILE A 123 6.50 -9.13 -0.36
N ARG A 124 6.27 -10.20 0.40
CA ARG A 124 6.56 -10.22 1.84
C ARG A 124 8.04 -9.97 2.15
N GLY A 125 8.93 -10.58 1.37
CA GLY A 125 10.37 -10.52 1.60
C GLY A 125 11.05 -9.24 1.13
N ASN A 126 10.49 -8.54 0.16
CA ASN A 126 11.15 -7.44 -0.53
C ASN A 126 10.44 -6.08 -0.43
N THR A 127 9.25 -6.05 0.17
CA THR A 127 8.54 -4.79 0.38
C THR A 127 8.26 -4.52 1.85
N ASP A 128 8.28 -3.26 2.21
CA ASP A 128 7.69 -2.76 3.44
C ASP A 128 6.22 -2.44 3.19
N ARG A 129 5.41 -2.48 4.24
CA ARG A 129 4.01 -2.13 4.19
C ARG A 129 3.67 -1.11 5.29
N ASP A 130 3.12 0.02 4.88
CA ASP A 130 2.55 1.02 5.78
C ASP A 130 1.02 0.90 5.76
N ASN A 131 0.39 0.86 6.92
CA ASN A 131 -1.05 0.82 7.08
C ASN A 131 -1.52 2.06 7.83
N PHE A 132 -2.58 2.69 7.34
CA PHE A 132 -3.24 3.84 7.97
C PHE A 132 -4.68 3.45 8.27
N TYR A 133 -5.02 3.36 9.54
CA TYR A 133 -6.33 2.93 10.00
C TYR A 133 -7.24 4.12 10.32
N PHE A 134 -8.47 4.03 9.84
CA PHE A 134 -9.56 4.96 10.10
C PHE A 134 -10.70 4.21 10.79
N ASP A 135 -11.53 4.93 11.54
CA ASP A 135 -12.79 4.36 11.97
C ASP A 135 -13.69 4.08 10.76
N SER A 136 -14.46 3.01 10.80
CA SER A 136 -15.31 2.58 9.67
C SER A 136 -16.30 3.63 9.20
N LYS A 137 -16.74 4.54 10.10
CA LYS A 137 -17.58 5.69 9.77
C LYS A 137 -16.90 6.72 8.85
N ASP A 138 -15.57 6.75 8.84
CA ASP A 138 -14.77 7.69 8.05
C ASP A 138 -14.34 7.11 6.69
N ASN A 139 -15.05 6.11 6.16
CA ASN A 139 -14.72 5.46 4.89
C ASN A 139 -14.70 6.42 3.69
N ASP A 140 -15.50 7.48 3.70
CA ASP A 140 -15.47 8.51 2.63
C ASP A 140 -14.18 9.33 2.70
N ILE A 141 -13.73 9.67 3.90
CA ILE A 141 -12.45 10.35 4.15
C ILE A 141 -11.29 9.47 3.72
N LEU A 142 -11.37 8.15 3.95
CA LEU A 142 -10.38 7.20 3.46
C LEU A 142 -10.20 7.27 1.94
N GLY A 143 -11.29 7.44 1.18
CA GLY A 143 -11.24 7.63 -0.27
C GLY A 143 -10.47 8.90 -0.68
N GLN A 144 -10.66 10.00 0.04
CA GLN A 144 -9.91 11.24 -0.18
C GLN A 144 -8.42 11.07 0.20
N PHE A 145 -8.14 10.39 1.29
CA PHE A 145 -6.77 10.10 1.71
C PHE A 145 -6.04 9.21 0.70
N GLU A 146 -6.72 8.24 0.11
CA GLU A 146 -6.16 7.42 -0.96
C GLU A 146 -5.72 8.26 -2.17
N LYS A 147 -6.60 9.14 -2.66
CA LYS A 147 -6.29 10.05 -3.78
C LYS A 147 -5.12 10.98 -3.46
N TYR A 148 -5.16 11.58 -2.26
CA TYR A 148 -4.09 12.46 -1.80
C TYR A 148 -2.74 11.74 -1.72
N THR A 149 -2.72 10.56 -1.12
CA THR A 149 -1.52 9.74 -0.94
C THR A 149 -0.95 9.28 -2.29
N ARG A 150 -1.80 8.85 -3.23
CA ARG A 150 -1.38 8.52 -4.60
C ARG A 150 -0.70 9.71 -5.28
N GLY A 151 -1.30 10.89 -5.20
CA GLY A 151 -0.73 12.11 -5.78
C GLY A 151 0.62 12.49 -5.19
N LYS A 152 0.79 12.30 -3.88
CA LYS A 152 2.04 12.60 -3.16
C LYS A 152 3.16 11.57 -3.42
N LEU A 153 2.82 10.30 -3.43
CA LEU A 153 3.80 9.21 -3.46
C LEU A 153 4.11 8.65 -4.85
N GLY A 154 3.26 8.89 -5.84
CA GLY A 154 3.42 8.45 -7.22
C GLY A 154 3.72 6.96 -7.35
N PRO A 155 2.80 6.05 -6.96
CA PRO A 155 3.05 4.61 -7.00
C PRO A 155 3.35 4.12 -8.42
N VAL A 156 4.22 3.12 -8.54
CA VAL A 156 4.58 2.49 -9.83
C VAL A 156 3.36 1.85 -10.48
N PHE A 157 2.54 1.19 -9.66
CA PHE A 157 1.31 0.53 -10.10
C PHE A 157 0.09 1.32 -9.59
N GLU A 158 -0.49 2.12 -10.46
CA GLU A 158 -1.77 2.74 -10.15
C GLU A 158 -2.89 1.69 -10.26
N GLY A 159 -3.72 1.62 -9.23
CA GLY A 159 -4.94 0.84 -9.30
C GLY A 159 -5.97 1.58 -10.14
N GLY A 160 -6.54 0.90 -11.10
CA GLY A 160 -7.74 1.38 -11.78
C GLY A 160 -8.91 1.52 -10.82
#